data_f48e64c6af6b553d39a8c3fa81febc1f
#
_entry.id   f48e64c6af6b553d39a8c3fa81febc1f
#
_cell.length_a   1.000
_cell.length_b   1.000
_cell.length_c   1.000
_cell.angle_alpha   90.00
_cell.angle_beta   90.00
_cell.angle_gamma   90.00
#
_symmetry.space_group_name_H-M   'P 1'
#
loop_
_entity.id
_entity.type
_entity.pdbx_description
1 polymer ?
#
loop_
_entity_poly.entity_id
_entity_poly.type
_entity_poly.pdbx_seq_one_letter_code
_entity_poly.pdbx_strand_id
1 'polypeptide(L)'
;LWFGNCESVMTLGNILDGRRFVASILVLYDDQKWIDHLLLNILPKAEAIICCEKHRAAIMKSRYHLKKQPYVMPNKPYEIEESEKKQGEYSNVDPEIYKIMDECKNKSIVLYQGIISKDRPLSNIARALAEINDGNVIFWIMGKGDEQVVDEAKGIYKNTIYLGYVPSPQHLIVTQAAHIGIANYDFSNLNNVFCAPNKIYEYAKFGLPMLTSDNVGLVETVGAACAASCVDFTCIDDIVRGIKKILENEQLYRENGRKFYAATDNMKIMKQICEELEQL
;
A
#
# COMPACT_ATOMS: atom_id res chain seq x y z
N LEU A 1 8.59 -26.27 -4.00
CA LEU A 1 7.58 -25.47 -4.65
C LEU A 1 7.39 -24.15 -3.88
N TRP A 2 7.20 -23.02 -4.60
CA TRP A 2 6.90 -21.74 -3.98
C TRP A 2 5.61 -21.17 -4.54
N PHE A 3 4.66 -20.86 -3.67
CA PHE A 3 3.35 -20.30 -4.00
C PHE A 3 3.28 -18.83 -3.60
N GLY A 4 3.02 -17.97 -4.60
CA GLY A 4 2.99 -16.51 -4.43
C GLY A 4 1.70 -15.96 -3.81
N ASN A 5 0.66 -16.77 -3.65
CA ASN A 5 -0.63 -16.36 -3.09
C ASN A 5 -1.35 -17.51 -2.36
N CYS A 6 -2.33 -17.11 -1.55
CA CYS A 6 -3.16 -18.01 -0.76
C CYS A 6 -4.01 -18.94 -1.64
N GLU A 7 -4.57 -18.44 -2.73
CA GLU A 7 -5.48 -19.17 -3.62
C GLU A 7 -4.82 -20.40 -4.23
N SER A 8 -3.55 -20.26 -4.66
CA SER A 8 -2.77 -21.37 -5.21
C SER A 8 -2.53 -22.46 -4.16
N VAL A 9 -2.23 -22.08 -2.93
CA VAL A 9 -2.02 -23.02 -1.82
C VAL A 9 -3.31 -23.77 -1.49
N MET A 10 -4.45 -23.06 -1.41
CA MET A 10 -5.76 -23.65 -1.12
C MET A 10 -6.24 -24.58 -2.24
N THR A 11 -6.03 -24.20 -3.51
CA THR A 11 -6.44 -25.00 -4.68
C THR A 11 -5.76 -26.35 -4.67
N LEU A 12 -4.49 -26.42 -4.29
CA LEU A 12 -3.74 -27.67 -4.25
C LEU A 12 -4.05 -28.50 -2.99
N GLY A 13 -4.36 -27.84 -1.87
CA GLY A 13 -4.82 -28.49 -0.64
C GLY A 13 -3.99 -29.73 -0.26
N ASN A 14 -4.65 -30.89 -0.18
CA ASN A 14 -4.02 -32.16 0.22
C ASN A 14 -3.01 -32.72 -0.80
N ILE A 15 -2.95 -32.19 -2.03
CA ILE A 15 -1.90 -32.57 -3.01
C ILE A 15 -0.51 -32.14 -2.49
N LEU A 16 -0.46 -31.18 -1.58
CA LEU A 16 0.78 -30.71 -0.96
C LEU A 16 1.28 -31.63 0.16
N ASP A 17 0.50 -32.62 0.59
CA ASP A 17 0.90 -33.55 1.66
C ASP A 17 2.18 -34.32 1.26
N GLY A 18 3.17 -34.28 2.14
CA GLY A 18 4.49 -34.88 1.91
C GLY A 18 5.39 -34.16 0.89
N ARG A 19 4.99 -32.97 0.41
CA ARG A 19 5.81 -32.15 -0.50
C ARG A 19 6.44 -30.99 0.24
N ARG A 20 7.66 -30.64 -0.16
CA ARG A 20 8.32 -29.42 0.31
C ARG A 20 7.73 -28.21 -0.41
N PHE A 21 7.18 -27.24 0.35
CA PHE A 21 6.64 -26.02 -0.25
C PHE A 21 6.80 -24.81 0.68
N VAL A 22 6.84 -23.64 0.05
CA VAL A 22 6.84 -22.31 0.65
C VAL A 22 5.51 -21.63 0.27
N ALA A 23 4.88 -20.97 1.21
CA ALA A 23 3.63 -20.24 0.99
C ALA A 23 3.77 -18.75 1.32
N SER A 24 3.50 -17.89 0.35
CA SER A 24 3.39 -16.44 0.57
C SER A 24 1.94 -16.09 0.90
N ILE A 25 1.68 -15.68 2.13
CA ILE A 25 0.36 -15.30 2.64
C ILE A 25 0.40 -13.83 3.02
N LEU A 26 -0.02 -12.98 2.11
CA LEU A 26 0.12 -11.52 2.23
C LEU A 26 -1.08 -10.84 2.90
N VAL A 27 -2.17 -11.58 3.12
CA VAL A 27 -3.44 -11.10 3.69
C VAL A 27 -3.78 -11.89 4.94
N LEU A 28 -4.29 -11.23 5.97
CA LEU A 28 -4.96 -11.90 7.08
C LEU A 28 -6.43 -12.13 6.71
N TYR A 29 -6.91 -13.35 6.88
CA TYR A 29 -8.27 -13.78 6.54
C TYR A 29 -9.15 -13.95 7.79
N ASP A 30 -9.01 -13.03 8.75
CA ASP A 30 -9.72 -13.07 10.04
C ASP A 30 -11.24 -12.89 9.91
N ASP A 31 -11.69 -12.24 8.86
CA ASP A 31 -13.09 -12.04 8.49
C ASP A 31 -13.65 -13.15 7.58
N GLN A 32 -12.80 -14.03 7.01
CA GLN A 32 -13.17 -15.08 6.06
C GLN A 32 -12.96 -16.48 6.66
N LYS A 33 -13.86 -16.89 7.55
CA LYS A 33 -13.74 -18.11 8.37
C LYS A 33 -13.44 -19.39 7.59
N TRP A 34 -13.93 -19.53 6.37
CA TRP A 34 -13.70 -20.73 5.56
C TRP A 34 -12.25 -20.80 5.03
N ILE A 35 -11.69 -19.66 4.60
CA ILE A 35 -10.28 -19.56 4.19
C ILE A 35 -9.38 -19.85 5.38
N ASP A 36 -9.66 -19.18 6.50
CA ASP A 36 -8.94 -19.36 7.74
C ASP A 36 -8.89 -20.82 8.19
N HIS A 37 -10.03 -21.53 8.11
CA HIS A 37 -10.09 -22.96 8.44
C HIS A 37 -9.26 -23.83 7.50
N LEU A 38 -9.25 -23.55 6.20
CA LEU A 38 -8.39 -24.26 5.25
C LEU A 38 -6.90 -24.02 5.53
N LEU A 39 -6.52 -22.78 5.77
CA LEU A 39 -5.13 -22.41 6.06
C LEU A 39 -4.63 -23.07 7.36
N LEU A 40 -5.49 -23.24 8.36
CA LEU A 40 -5.15 -23.95 9.62
C LEU A 40 -4.66 -25.38 9.36
N ASN A 41 -5.19 -26.05 8.33
CA ASN A 41 -4.82 -27.42 7.97
C ASN A 41 -3.62 -27.51 7.01
N ILE A 42 -3.35 -26.45 6.24
CA ILE A 42 -2.33 -26.48 5.18
C ILE A 42 -1.02 -25.85 5.66
N LEU A 43 -1.08 -24.65 6.27
CA LEU A 43 0.12 -23.88 6.60
C LEU A 43 1.08 -24.57 7.58
N PRO A 44 0.64 -25.37 8.59
CA PRO A 44 1.56 -26.12 9.45
C PRO A 44 2.44 -27.13 8.71
N LYS A 45 2.09 -27.51 7.47
CA LYS A 45 2.81 -28.43 6.61
C LYS A 45 3.84 -27.73 5.72
N ALA A 46 3.75 -26.37 5.60
CA ALA A 46 4.70 -25.60 4.81
C ALA A 46 6.07 -25.57 5.48
N GLU A 47 7.12 -25.65 4.68
CA GLU A 47 8.50 -25.54 5.15
C GLU A 47 8.84 -24.13 5.59
N ALA A 48 8.30 -23.14 4.90
CA ALA A 48 8.35 -21.73 5.26
C ALA A 48 7.07 -21.01 4.86
N ILE A 49 6.76 -19.98 5.60
CA ILE A 49 5.67 -19.04 5.29
C ILE A 49 6.28 -17.65 5.21
N ILE A 50 5.82 -16.87 4.23
CA ILE A 50 6.22 -15.49 4.02
C ILE A 50 4.98 -14.62 4.15
N CYS A 51 5.10 -13.51 4.89
CA CYS A 51 4.09 -12.47 4.97
C CYS A 51 4.73 -11.10 4.77
N CYS A 52 3.93 -10.04 4.73
CA CYS A 52 4.41 -8.71 4.38
C CYS A 52 4.63 -7.77 5.57
N GLU A 53 4.30 -8.20 6.81
CA GLU A 53 4.38 -7.35 8.00
C GLU A 53 4.60 -8.20 9.27
N LYS A 54 5.37 -7.66 10.23
CA LYS A 54 5.86 -8.39 11.43
C LYS A 54 4.73 -8.84 12.37
N HIS A 55 3.70 -8.03 12.56
CA HIS A 55 2.55 -8.41 13.41
C HIS A 55 1.71 -9.49 12.74
N ARG A 56 1.55 -9.40 11.41
CA ARG A 56 0.92 -10.49 10.64
C ARG A 56 1.67 -11.79 10.80
N ALA A 57 3.02 -11.76 10.81
CA ALA A 57 3.84 -12.93 11.07
C ALA A 57 3.55 -13.53 12.46
N ALA A 58 3.48 -12.70 13.50
CA ALA A 58 3.19 -13.13 14.86
C ALA A 58 1.76 -13.70 14.99
N ILE A 59 0.77 -13.03 14.40
CA ILE A 59 -0.63 -13.48 14.35
C ILE A 59 -0.72 -14.84 13.65
N MET A 60 -0.12 -14.98 12.46
CA MET A 60 -0.13 -16.23 11.70
C MET A 60 0.53 -17.37 12.47
N LYS A 61 1.67 -17.10 13.13
CA LYS A 61 2.33 -18.12 13.96
C LYS A 61 1.41 -18.66 15.04
N SER A 62 0.75 -17.80 15.78
CA SER A 62 -0.16 -18.18 16.86
C SER A 62 -1.41 -18.85 16.31
N ARG A 63 -2.07 -18.22 15.31
CA ARG A 63 -3.37 -18.65 14.77
C ARG A 63 -3.31 -20.01 14.07
N TYR A 64 -2.25 -20.24 13.28
CA TYR A 64 -2.06 -21.46 12.51
C TYR A 64 -1.12 -22.47 13.19
N HIS A 65 -0.78 -22.26 14.44
CA HIS A 65 0.11 -23.15 15.23
C HIS A 65 1.43 -23.49 14.52
N LEU A 66 2.04 -22.48 13.90
CA LEU A 66 3.25 -22.67 13.10
C LEU A 66 4.47 -22.96 13.98
N LYS A 67 5.30 -23.89 13.58
CA LYS A 67 6.55 -24.24 14.27
C LYS A 67 7.56 -23.09 14.23
N LYS A 68 7.68 -22.43 13.07
CA LYS A 68 8.61 -21.32 12.83
C LYS A 68 7.83 -20.01 12.66
N GLN A 69 8.47 -18.90 12.97
CA GLN A 69 7.96 -17.57 12.67
C GLN A 69 7.96 -17.39 11.14
N PRO A 70 6.86 -16.91 10.50
CA PRO A 70 6.87 -16.51 9.12
C PRO A 70 7.95 -15.47 8.81
N TYR A 71 8.61 -15.59 7.68
CA TYR A 71 9.50 -14.55 7.18
C TYR A 71 8.71 -13.30 6.80
N VAL A 72 9.30 -12.14 7.07
CA VAL A 72 8.69 -10.85 6.70
C VAL A 72 9.38 -10.31 5.47
N MET A 73 8.66 -10.27 4.36
CA MET A 73 9.09 -9.66 3.12
C MET A 73 8.10 -8.56 2.74
N PRO A 74 8.48 -7.29 2.91
CA PRO A 74 7.60 -6.16 2.64
C PRO A 74 7.02 -6.15 1.22
N ASN A 75 5.83 -5.56 1.05
CA ASN A 75 5.16 -5.42 -0.26
C ASN A 75 5.80 -4.34 -1.15
N LYS A 76 7.13 -4.21 -1.10
CA LYS A 76 7.88 -3.37 -2.04
C LYS A 76 7.85 -4.01 -3.41
N PRO A 77 7.33 -3.33 -4.45
CA PRO A 77 7.36 -3.86 -5.81
C PRO A 77 8.79 -4.16 -6.29
N TYR A 78 8.94 -5.22 -7.08
CA TYR A 78 10.22 -5.52 -7.73
C TYR A 78 10.57 -4.39 -8.71
N GLU A 79 11.81 -3.93 -8.65
CA GLU A 79 12.32 -2.97 -9.61
C GLU A 79 12.94 -3.72 -10.81
N ILE A 80 12.34 -3.51 -11.96
CA ILE A 80 12.95 -3.93 -13.23
C ILE A 80 14.13 -2.98 -13.48
N GLU A 81 15.32 -3.52 -13.70
CA GLU A 81 16.49 -2.72 -14.05
C GLU A 81 16.22 -1.91 -15.34
N GLU A 82 16.84 -0.73 -15.47
CA GLU A 82 16.63 0.12 -16.66
C GLU A 82 16.96 -0.58 -17.98
N SER A 83 17.92 -1.49 -17.93
CA SER A 83 18.30 -2.34 -19.07
C SER A 83 17.23 -3.35 -19.51
N GLU A 84 16.33 -3.75 -18.59
CA GLU A 84 15.23 -4.68 -18.82
C GLU A 84 13.90 -3.98 -19.15
N LYS A 85 13.85 -2.65 -18.98
CA LYS A 85 12.66 -1.86 -19.33
C LYS A 85 12.48 -1.85 -20.84
N LYS A 86 11.39 -2.43 -21.31
CA LYS A 86 11.01 -2.30 -22.72
C LYS A 86 10.83 -0.81 -23.03
N GLN A 87 11.48 -0.33 -24.09
CA GLN A 87 11.28 1.04 -24.60
C GLN A 87 9.79 1.25 -24.84
N GLY A 88 9.17 2.18 -24.10
CA GLY A 88 7.74 2.51 -24.23
C GLY A 88 6.83 1.98 -23.10
N GLU A 89 7.34 1.27 -22.11
CA GLU A 89 6.51 0.71 -21.03
C GLU A 89 5.79 1.80 -20.18
N TYR A 90 6.34 3.02 -20.15
CA TYR A 90 5.72 4.20 -19.51
C TYR A 90 5.04 5.15 -20.51
N SER A 91 5.10 4.90 -21.82
CA SER A 91 4.67 5.85 -22.84
C SER A 91 3.18 5.77 -23.23
N ASN A 92 2.43 4.83 -22.67
CA ASN A 92 1.02 4.59 -23.03
C ASN A 92 0.05 5.06 -21.92
N VAL A 93 0.32 6.18 -21.27
CA VAL A 93 -0.67 6.86 -20.44
C VAL A 93 -1.66 7.58 -21.35
N ASP A 94 -2.94 7.53 -21.00
CA ASP A 94 -4.00 8.21 -21.72
C ASP A 94 -3.63 9.70 -21.91
N PRO A 95 -3.67 10.24 -23.15
CA PRO A 95 -3.39 11.65 -23.43
C PRO A 95 -4.20 12.63 -22.58
N GLU A 96 -5.42 12.26 -22.16
CA GLU A 96 -6.25 13.10 -21.30
C GLU A 96 -5.64 13.23 -19.90
N ILE A 97 -4.99 12.18 -19.38
CA ILE A 97 -4.27 12.24 -18.08
C ILE A 97 -3.09 13.22 -18.17
N TYR A 98 -2.31 13.18 -19.27
CA TYR A 98 -1.22 14.13 -19.47
C TYR A 98 -1.71 15.57 -19.54
N LYS A 99 -2.84 15.82 -20.20
CA LYS A 99 -3.47 17.13 -20.27
C LYS A 99 -3.87 17.62 -18.86
N ILE A 100 -4.53 16.77 -18.05
CA ILE A 100 -4.88 17.10 -16.68
C ILE A 100 -3.62 17.40 -15.85
N MET A 101 -2.56 16.61 -16.00
CA MET A 101 -1.29 16.85 -15.29
C MET A 101 -0.67 18.19 -15.70
N ASP A 102 -0.69 18.56 -16.99
CA ASP A 102 -0.16 19.85 -17.45
C ASP A 102 -0.98 21.03 -16.92
N GLU A 103 -2.31 20.92 -16.93
CA GLU A 103 -3.23 21.92 -16.35
C GLU A 103 -2.99 22.12 -14.83
N CYS A 104 -2.54 21.07 -14.14
CA CYS A 104 -2.30 21.09 -12.70
C CYS A 104 -0.83 21.32 -12.31
N LYS A 105 0.11 21.54 -13.25
CA LYS A 105 1.56 21.59 -12.99
C LYS A 105 2.03 22.62 -11.95
N ASN A 106 1.24 23.68 -11.73
CA ASN A 106 1.53 24.74 -10.76
C ASN A 106 0.66 24.60 -9.49
N LYS A 107 0.07 23.45 -9.27
CA LYS A 107 -0.82 23.16 -8.14
C LYS A 107 -0.17 22.17 -7.19
N SER A 108 -0.57 22.22 -5.93
CA SER A 108 -0.22 21.22 -4.93
C SER A 108 -1.17 20.03 -5.04
N ILE A 109 -0.66 18.86 -5.38
CA ILE A 109 -1.49 17.67 -5.65
C ILE A 109 -1.51 16.76 -4.43
N VAL A 110 -2.68 16.53 -3.89
CA VAL A 110 -2.96 15.46 -2.92
C VAL A 110 -3.53 14.27 -3.69
N LEU A 111 -2.87 13.12 -3.65
CA LEU A 111 -3.21 11.95 -4.44
C LEU A 111 -3.73 10.81 -3.56
N TYR A 112 -4.94 10.34 -3.83
CA TYR A 112 -5.37 9.00 -3.45
C TYR A 112 -5.21 8.05 -4.63
N GLN A 113 -4.54 6.90 -4.42
CA GLN A 113 -4.48 5.83 -5.43
C GLN A 113 -4.87 4.49 -4.83
N GLY A 114 -5.62 3.69 -5.60
CA GLY A 114 -5.99 2.31 -5.26
C GLY A 114 -7.47 1.99 -5.43
N ILE A 115 -7.92 0.98 -4.71
CA ILE A 115 -9.33 0.57 -4.73
C ILE A 115 -10.16 1.65 -4.03
N ILE A 116 -11.24 2.09 -4.69
CA ILE A 116 -12.19 3.06 -4.18
C ILE A 116 -13.36 2.28 -3.58
N SER A 117 -13.55 2.41 -2.27
CA SER A 117 -14.56 1.64 -1.53
C SER A 117 -15.00 2.38 -0.26
N LYS A 118 -16.14 1.99 0.30
CA LYS A 118 -16.74 2.63 1.47
C LYS A 118 -15.92 2.45 2.75
N ASP A 119 -15.10 1.39 2.85
CA ASP A 119 -14.13 1.17 3.93
C ASP A 119 -12.89 2.07 3.83
N ARG A 120 -12.80 2.86 2.76
CA ARG A 120 -11.74 3.87 2.52
C ARG A 120 -12.35 5.21 2.16
N PRO A 121 -13.13 5.82 3.06
CA PRO A 121 -13.89 7.02 2.74
C PRO A 121 -12.97 8.19 2.39
N LEU A 122 -13.30 8.88 1.29
CA LEU A 122 -12.56 10.05 0.82
C LEU A 122 -13.21 11.37 1.24
N SER A 123 -14.42 11.31 1.78
CA SER A 123 -15.22 12.48 2.16
C SER A 123 -14.55 13.32 3.24
N ASN A 124 -13.94 12.72 4.28
CA ASN A 124 -13.25 13.48 5.32
C ASN A 124 -11.98 14.15 4.81
N ILE A 125 -11.27 13.52 3.85
CA ILE A 125 -10.14 14.14 3.15
C ILE A 125 -10.62 15.36 2.37
N ALA A 126 -11.70 15.20 1.61
CA ALA A 126 -12.30 16.31 0.86
C ALA A 126 -12.78 17.46 1.78
N ARG A 127 -13.36 17.16 2.96
CA ARG A 127 -13.73 18.17 3.97
C ARG A 127 -12.52 18.90 4.53
N ALA A 128 -11.45 18.17 4.87
CA ALA A 128 -10.21 18.77 5.35
C ALA A 128 -9.57 19.70 4.31
N LEU A 129 -9.57 19.30 3.04
CA LEU A 129 -9.07 20.13 1.95
C LEU A 129 -9.95 21.36 1.71
N ALA A 130 -11.28 21.24 1.84
CA ALA A 130 -12.21 22.35 1.78
C ALA A 130 -12.02 23.34 2.94
N GLU A 131 -11.67 22.85 4.14
CA GLU A 131 -11.37 23.68 5.31
C GLU A 131 -10.04 24.42 5.18
N ILE A 132 -9.00 23.76 4.63
CA ILE A 132 -7.74 24.42 4.29
C ILE A 132 -7.97 25.56 3.31
N ASN A 133 -8.96 25.40 2.42
CA ASN A 133 -9.46 26.38 1.45
C ASN A 133 -8.35 27.08 0.65
N ASP A 134 -7.29 26.34 0.32
CA ASP A 134 -6.23 26.80 -0.58
C ASP A 134 -6.61 26.44 -2.02
N GLY A 135 -6.98 27.44 -2.83
CA GLY A 135 -7.33 27.27 -4.24
C GLY A 135 -6.22 26.67 -5.12
N ASN A 136 -5.02 26.53 -4.58
CA ASN A 136 -3.89 25.87 -5.24
C ASN A 136 -3.80 24.37 -5.00
N VAL A 137 -4.56 23.82 -4.03
CA VAL A 137 -4.58 22.38 -3.77
C VAL A 137 -5.59 21.70 -4.69
N ILE A 138 -5.19 20.60 -5.31
CA ILE A 138 -6.05 19.73 -6.11
C ILE A 138 -6.05 18.34 -5.49
N PHE A 139 -7.23 17.74 -5.36
CA PHE A 139 -7.37 16.36 -4.91
C PHE A 139 -7.51 15.42 -6.12
N TRP A 140 -6.46 14.64 -6.41
CA TRP A 140 -6.53 13.60 -7.42
C TRP A 140 -6.97 12.28 -6.80
N ILE A 141 -7.97 11.65 -7.42
CA ILE A 141 -8.43 10.30 -7.09
C ILE A 141 -8.12 9.41 -8.29
N MET A 142 -7.27 8.40 -8.08
CA MET A 142 -6.86 7.45 -9.12
C MET A 142 -7.16 6.03 -8.67
N GLY A 143 -7.93 5.28 -9.46
CA GLY A 143 -8.29 3.91 -9.16
C GLY A 143 -9.63 3.49 -9.73
N LYS A 144 -10.11 2.33 -9.31
CA LYS A 144 -11.43 1.83 -9.69
C LYS A 144 -12.20 1.40 -8.45
N GLY A 145 -13.52 1.41 -8.50
CA GLY A 145 -14.39 0.96 -7.42
C GLY A 145 -15.72 1.70 -7.38
N ASP A 146 -16.15 2.10 -6.19
CA ASP A 146 -17.45 2.73 -5.96
C ASP A 146 -17.41 4.22 -6.37
N GLU A 147 -18.06 4.54 -7.47
CA GLU A 147 -18.13 5.92 -7.99
C GLU A 147 -18.89 6.88 -7.06
N GLN A 148 -19.79 6.36 -6.21
CA GLN A 148 -20.50 7.20 -5.23
C GLN A 148 -19.53 7.84 -4.24
N VAL A 149 -18.45 7.14 -3.86
CA VAL A 149 -17.38 7.69 -3.00
C VAL A 149 -16.64 8.84 -3.69
N VAL A 150 -16.44 8.74 -5.00
CA VAL A 150 -15.83 9.81 -5.80
C VAL A 150 -16.75 11.01 -5.92
N ASP A 151 -18.03 10.78 -6.21
CA ASP A 151 -19.02 11.84 -6.39
C ASP A 151 -19.27 12.60 -5.08
N GLU A 152 -19.28 11.89 -3.94
CA GLU A 152 -19.34 12.52 -2.61
C GLU A 152 -18.14 13.44 -2.39
N ALA A 153 -16.92 12.99 -2.67
CA ALA A 153 -15.71 13.80 -2.51
C ALA A 153 -15.74 15.05 -3.42
N LYS A 154 -16.16 14.91 -4.70
CA LYS A 154 -16.34 16.02 -5.65
C LYS A 154 -17.42 17.00 -5.20
N GLY A 155 -18.49 16.51 -4.58
CA GLY A 155 -19.56 17.34 -4.02
C GLY A 155 -19.07 18.24 -2.89
N ILE A 156 -18.16 17.73 -2.07
CA ILE A 156 -17.58 18.42 -0.91
C ILE A 156 -16.46 19.38 -1.33
N TYR A 157 -15.48 18.91 -2.12
CA TYR A 157 -14.34 19.72 -2.55
C TYR A 157 -14.29 19.82 -4.07
N LYS A 158 -14.57 21.01 -4.59
CA LYS A 158 -14.72 21.25 -6.03
C LYS A 158 -13.42 21.04 -6.83
N ASN A 159 -12.27 21.21 -6.21
CA ASN A 159 -10.98 20.97 -6.82
C ASN A 159 -10.60 19.46 -6.77
N THR A 160 -11.58 18.57 -6.87
CA THR A 160 -11.38 17.12 -6.93
C THR A 160 -11.45 16.64 -8.37
N ILE A 161 -10.41 15.95 -8.82
CA ILE A 161 -10.33 15.36 -10.16
C ILE A 161 -10.23 13.83 -10.05
N TYR A 162 -11.13 13.12 -10.70
CA TYR A 162 -11.07 11.67 -10.83
C TYR A 162 -10.37 11.30 -12.12
N LEU A 163 -9.23 10.61 -12.00
CA LEU A 163 -8.39 10.20 -13.11
C LEU A 163 -8.78 8.83 -13.68
N GLY A 164 -9.77 8.15 -13.06
CA GLY A 164 -10.10 6.78 -13.43
C GLY A 164 -9.03 5.77 -13.05
N TYR A 165 -9.08 4.61 -13.66
CA TYR A 165 -8.10 3.55 -13.47
C TYR A 165 -6.92 3.72 -14.43
N VAL A 166 -5.75 3.91 -13.88
CA VAL A 166 -4.48 3.91 -14.62
C VAL A 166 -3.75 2.60 -14.32
N PRO A 167 -3.48 1.76 -15.33
CA PRO A 167 -2.85 0.47 -15.12
C PRO A 167 -1.40 0.59 -14.63
N SER A 168 -0.90 -0.46 -14.01
CA SER A 168 0.53 -0.59 -13.68
C SER A 168 1.32 -0.92 -14.97
N PRO A 169 2.51 -0.32 -15.19
CA PRO A 169 3.23 0.62 -14.32
C PRO A 169 2.91 2.10 -14.58
N GLN A 170 2.00 2.42 -15.52
CA GLN A 170 1.72 3.79 -15.98
C GLN A 170 1.23 4.70 -14.85
N HIS A 171 0.50 4.16 -13.85
CA HIS A 171 0.04 4.91 -12.67
C HIS A 171 1.19 5.60 -11.92
N LEU A 172 2.42 5.09 -12.02
CA LEU A 172 3.59 5.66 -11.36
C LEU A 172 3.97 7.04 -11.90
N ILE A 173 3.61 7.37 -13.15
CA ILE A 173 3.80 8.72 -13.72
C ILE A 173 2.94 9.73 -12.97
N VAL A 174 1.68 9.37 -12.70
CA VAL A 174 0.76 10.20 -11.91
C VAL A 174 1.24 10.32 -10.47
N THR A 175 1.70 9.19 -9.88
CA THR A 175 2.23 9.16 -8.51
C THR A 175 3.42 10.09 -8.36
N GLN A 176 4.34 10.10 -9.33
CA GLN A 176 5.54 10.95 -9.32
C GLN A 176 5.21 12.45 -9.37
N ALA A 177 4.10 12.83 -10.02
CA ALA A 177 3.67 14.22 -10.14
C ALA A 177 2.95 14.76 -8.90
N ALA A 178 2.60 13.91 -7.94
CA ALA A 178 1.91 14.31 -6.72
C ALA A 178 2.85 14.93 -5.67
N HIS A 179 2.24 15.64 -4.69
CA HIS A 179 2.93 16.32 -3.59
C HIS A 179 2.69 15.62 -2.24
N ILE A 180 1.50 15.02 -2.05
CA ILE A 180 1.15 14.21 -0.88
C ILE A 180 0.41 12.97 -1.34
N GLY A 181 0.85 11.78 -0.91
CA GLY A 181 0.19 10.51 -1.15
C GLY A 181 -0.68 10.08 0.03
N ILE A 182 -1.91 9.64 -0.23
CA ILE A 182 -2.86 9.20 0.81
C ILE A 182 -2.87 7.68 0.93
N ALA A 183 -2.76 7.17 2.17
CA ALA A 183 -2.97 5.77 2.48
C ALA A 183 -3.89 5.63 3.71
N ASN A 184 -5.20 5.72 3.48
CA ASN A 184 -6.22 5.57 4.51
C ASN A 184 -6.78 4.15 4.55
N TYR A 185 -6.89 3.62 5.75
CA TYR A 185 -7.49 2.33 6.08
C TYR A 185 -8.29 2.49 7.37
N ASP A 186 -9.44 1.82 7.45
CA ASP A 186 -10.21 1.73 8.67
C ASP A 186 -9.63 0.69 9.64
N PHE A 187 -10.29 0.51 10.79
CA PHE A 187 -9.89 -0.48 11.81
C PHE A 187 -10.86 -1.67 11.85
N SER A 188 -11.59 -1.94 10.76
CA SER A 188 -12.66 -2.94 10.72
C SER A 188 -12.19 -4.38 10.88
N ASN A 189 -10.96 -4.68 10.54
CA ASN A 189 -10.38 -6.02 10.60
C ASN A 189 -8.85 -5.98 10.84
N LEU A 190 -8.27 -7.12 11.24
CA LEU A 190 -6.83 -7.20 11.52
C LEU A 190 -5.97 -6.93 10.29
N ASN A 191 -6.46 -7.26 9.09
CA ASN A 191 -5.74 -6.99 7.85
C ASN A 191 -5.57 -5.48 7.59
N ASN A 192 -6.55 -4.66 7.99
CA ASN A 192 -6.45 -3.21 7.94
C ASN A 192 -5.62 -2.64 9.09
N VAL A 193 -5.80 -3.12 10.32
CA VAL A 193 -5.01 -2.70 11.50
C VAL A 193 -3.51 -2.89 11.27
N PHE A 194 -3.12 -4.04 10.70
CA PHE A 194 -1.72 -4.37 10.38
C PHE A 194 -1.47 -4.27 8.87
N CYS A 195 -1.98 -3.22 8.24
CA CYS A 195 -1.85 -3.07 6.79
C CYS A 195 -0.40 -2.79 6.37
N ALA A 196 -0.02 -3.38 5.23
CA ALA A 196 1.28 -3.20 4.61
C ALA A 196 1.10 -3.00 3.08
N PRO A 197 0.48 -1.90 2.65
CA PRO A 197 0.08 -1.71 1.26
C PRO A 197 1.27 -1.39 0.35
N ASN A 198 1.20 -1.83 -0.91
CA ASN A 198 2.23 -1.53 -1.94
C ASN A 198 2.42 -0.03 -2.13
N LYS A 199 1.35 0.76 -2.04
CA LYS A 199 1.37 2.21 -2.33
C LYS A 199 2.35 2.99 -1.45
N ILE A 200 2.64 2.58 -0.21
CA ILE A 200 3.63 3.28 0.63
C ILE A 200 5.04 3.16 0.06
N TYR A 201 5.37 2.05 -0.60
CA TYR A 201 6.64 1.87 -1.29
C TYR A 201 6.67 2.62 -2.63
N GLU A 202 5.55 2.67 -3.34
CA GLU A 202 5.42 3.46 -4.58
C GLU A 202 5.57 4.96 -4.29
N TYR A 203 4.95 5.46 -3.23
CA TYR A 203 5.14 6.84 -2.76
C TYR A 203 6.59 7.10 -2.33
N ALA A 204 7.14 6.23 -1.50
CA ALA A 204 8.50 6.34 -0.98
C ALA A 204 9.56 6.32 -2.10
N LYS A 205 9.34 5.57 -3.18
CA LYS A 205 10.20 5.53 -4.37
C LYS A 205 10.45 6.93 -4.94
N PHE A 206 9.42 7.75 -5.01
CA PHE A 206 9.52 9.12 -5.52
C PHE A 206 9.81 10.15 -4.42
N GLY A 207 9.96 9.69 -3.19
CA GLY A 207 10.06 10.59 -2.04
C GLY A 207 8.78 11.40 -1.86
N LEU A 208 7.62 10.84 -2.20
CA LEU A 208 6.33 11.49 -1.99
C LEU A 208 5.96 11.42 -0.51
N PRO A 209 5.82 12.56 0.19
CA PRO A 209 5.35 12.60 1.57
C PRO A 209 3.98 11.91 1.70
N MET A 210 3.76 11.23 2.81
CA MET A 210 2.54 10.44 2.99
C MET A 210 1.67 10.98 4.11
N LEU A 211 0.37 11.04 3.87
CA LEU A 211 -0.64 11.16 4.92
C LEU A 211 -1.32 9.80 5.07
N THR A 212 -1.17 9.17 6.22
CA THR A 212 -1.65 7.80 6.44
C THR A 212 -2.56 7.73 7.66
N SER A 213 -3.45 6.73 7.69
CA SER A 213 -4.15 6.41 8.93
C SER A 213 -3.15 5.92 10.00
N ASP A 214 -3.53 6.08 11.25
CA ASP A 214 -2.74 5.71 12.43
C ASP A 214 -2.82 4.22 12.78
N ASN A 215 -3.15 3.38 11.81
CA ASN A 215 -3.09 1.93 11.93
C ASN A 215 -1.67 1.46 12.29
N VAL A 216 -1.58 0.48 13.19
CA VAL A 216 -0.30 -0.03 13.72
C VAL A 216 0.71 -0.36 12.60
N GLY A 217 0.25 -1.02 11.53
CA GLY A 217 1.12 -1.38 10.39
C GLY A 217 1.76 -0.15 9.71
N LEU A 218 1.05 0.98 9.60
CA LEU A 218 1.56 2.21 8.99
C LEU A 218 2.40 3.03 9.97
N VAL A 219 1.95 3.15 11.22
CA VAL A 219 2.70 3.86 12.27
C VAL A 219 4.09 3.25 12.48
N GLU A 220 4.17 1.92 12.56
CA GLU A 220 5.43 1.21 12.81
C GLU A 220 6.30 0.99 11.56
N THR A 221 5.85 1.42 10.40
CA THR A 221 6.62 1.41 9.14
C THR A 221 6.96 2.83 8.69
N VAL A 222 6.13 3.44 7.86
CA VAL A 222 6.39 4.77 7.30
C VAL A 222 6.29 5.89 8.35
N GLY A 223 5.49 5.70 9.40
CA GLY A 223 5.44 6.60 10.55
C GLY A 223 6.76 6.60 11.33
N ALA A 224 7.25 5.41 11.72
CA ALA A 224 8.53 5.25 12.41
C ALA A 224 9.73 5.74 11.57
N ALA A 225 9.65 5.63 10.23
CA ALA A 225 10.63 6.19 9.32
C ALA A 225 10.52 7.72 9.16
N CYS A 226 9.55 8.37 9.80
CA CYS A 226 9.23 9.80 9.59
C CYS A 226 9.01 10.16 8.11
N ALA A 227 8.50 9.22 7.32
CA ALA A 227 8.14 9.40 5.91
C ALA A 227 6.63 9.71 5.74
N ALA A 228 5.85 9.58 6.82
CA ALA A 228 4.42 9.84 6.86
C ALA A 228 4.01 10.67 8.08
N SER A 229 2.95 11.46 7.94
CA SER A 229 2.13 11.94 9.04
C SER A 229 0.96 10.98 9.24
N CYS A 230 0.95 10.27 10.37
CA CYS A 230 -0.11 9.34 10.71
C CYS A 230 -1.21 10.10 11.47
N VAL A 231 -2.47 9.96 11.03
CA VAL A 231 -3.61 10.73 11.53
C VAL A 231 -4.86 9.87 11.65
N ASP A 232 -5.79 10.28 12.51
CA ASP A 232 -7.14 9.73 12.55
C ASP A 232 -7.98 10.30 11.40
N PHE A 233 -8.26 9.48 10.38
CA PHE A 233 -9.10 9.88 9.24
C PHE A 233 -10.59 10.07 9.60
N THR A 234 -11.02 9.78 10.80
CA THR A 234 -12.36 10.12 11.28
C THR A 234 -12.43 11.55 11.83
N CYS A 235 -11.29 12.18 12.14
CA CYS A 235 -11.15 13.53 12.67
C CYS A 235 -10.62 14.49 11.60
N ILE A 236 -11.47 15.41 11.14
CA ILE A 236 -11.12 16.39 10.09
C ILE A 236 -9.94 17.27 10.52
N ASP A 237 -9.97 17.79 11.77
CA ASP A 237 -8.90 18.63 12.31
C ASP A 237 -7.55 17.91 12.32
N ASP A 238 -7.54 16.60 12.53
CA ASP A 238 -6.32 15.80 12.53
C ASP A 238 -5.76 15.66 11.12
N ILE A 239 -6.62 15.44 10.13
CA ILE A 239 -6.25 15.43 8.71
C ILE A 239 -5.65 16.79 8.31
N VAL A 240 -6.32 17.90 8.70
CA VAL A 240 -5.85 19.26 8.42
C VAL A 240 -4.46 19.50 9.03
N ARG A 241 -4.27 19.13 10.32
CA ARG A 241 -2.96 19.22 10.98
C ARG A 241 -1.90 18.38 10.28
N GLY A 242 -2.25 17.17 9.89
CA GLY A 242 -1.34 16.25 9.18
C GLY A 242 -0.87 16.81 7.85
N ILE A 243 -1.78 17.37 7.04
CA ILE A 243 -1.45 18.01 5.76
C ILE A 243 -0.54 19.22 5.98
N LYS A 244 -0.90 20.14 6.91
CA LYS A 244 -0.08 21.32 7.23
C LYS A 244 1.32 20.92 7.68
N LYS A 245 1.43 19.93 8.59
CA LYS A 245 2.71 19.41 9.07
C LYS A 245 3.60 18.88 7.95
N ILE A 246 3.00 18.19 6.97
CA ILE A 246 3.73 17.72 5.79
C ILE A 246 4.23 18.89 4.97
N LEU A 247 3.39 19.88 4.67
CA LEU A 247 3.74 21.03 3.85
C LEU A 247 4.84 21.88 4.49
N GLU A 248 4.81 22.07 5.81
CA GLU A 248 5.83 22.78 6.57
C GLU A 248 7.20 22.07 6.60
N ASN A 249 7.21 20.74 6.43
CA ASN A 249 8.39 19.91 6.56
C ASN A 249 8.60 19.02 5.32
N GLU A 250 8.14 19.44 4.16
CA GLU A 250 8.07 18.62 2.95
C GLU A 250 9.41 17.95 2.61
N GLN A 251 10.50 18.71 2.63
CA GLN A 251 11.83 18.20 2.28
C GLN A 251 12.27 17.06 3.22
N LEU A 252 11.99 17.18 4.51
CA LEU A 252 12.31 16.15 5.50
C LEU A 252 11.55 14.85 5.22
N TYR A 253 10.24 14.95 4.94
CA TYR A 253 9.41 13.78 4.60
C TYR A 253 9.89 13.13 3.30
N ARG A 254 10.25 13.92 2.28
CA ARG A 254 10.79 13.43 1.00
C ARG A 254 12.07 12.64 1.19
N GLU A 255 13.02 13.16 1.95
CA GLU A 255 14.30 12.50 2.23
C GLU A 255 14.11 11.21 3.01
N ASN A 256 13.26 11.23 4.05
CA ASN A 256 12.97 10.07 4.85
C ASN A 256 12.23 8.98 4.05
N GLY A 257 11.32 9.36 3.15
CA GLY A 257 10.66 8.44 2.23
C GLY A 257 11.67 7.70 1.36
N ARG A 258 12.61 8.42 0.74
CA ARG A 258 13.67 7.81 -0.08
C ARG A 258 14.59 6.88 0.74
N LYS A 259 14.95 7.29 1.97
CA LYS A 259 15.75 6.44 2.88
C LYS A 259 14.99 5.16 3.25
N PHE A 260 13.70 5.27 3.58
CA PHE A 260 12.84 4.12 3.86
C PHE A 260 12.79 3.15 2.67
N TYR A 261 12.58 3.68 1.46
CA TYR A 261 12.55 2.86 0.25
C TYR A 261 13.88 2.15 0.01
N ALA A 262 15.00 2.87 0.11
CA ALA A 262 16.34 2.31 -0.09
C ALA A 262 16.73 1.25 0.96
N ALA A 263 16.28 1.43 2.20
CA ALA A 263 16.54 0.48 3.29
C ALA A 263 15.75 -0.84 3.16
N THR A 264 14.69 -0.86 2.34
CA THR A 264 13.87 -2.06 2.12
C THR A 264 14.45 -2.87 0.96
N ASP A 265 15.15 -3.97 1.27
CA ASP A 265 15.83 -4.83 0.28
C ASP A 265 15.21 -6.24 0.26
N ASN A 266 14.19 -6.40 -0.59
CA ASN A 266 13.50 -7.69 -0.75
C ASN A 266 14.39 -8.75 -1.40
N MET A 267 15.38 -8.37 -2.22
CA MET A 267 16.32 -9.34 -2.81
C MET A 267 17.24 -9.95 -1.77
N LYS A 268 17.71 -9.15 -0.81
CA LYS A 268 18.48 -9.64 0.33
C LYS A 268 17.67 -10.60 1.19
N ILE A 269 16.41 -10.24 1.50
CA ILE A 269 15.48 -11.10 2.26
C ILE A 269 15.24 -12.42 1.51
N MET A 270 14.98 -12.35 0.20
CA MET A 270 14.75 -13.53 -0.63
C MET A 270 15.97 -14.47 -0.63
N LYS A 271 17.19 -13.94 -0.81
CA LYS A 271 18.42 -14.73 -0.75
C LYS A 271 18.57 -15.43 0.61
N GLN A 272 18.35 -14.71 1.71
CA GLN A 272 18.41 -15.29 3.05
C GLN A 272 17.42 -16.46 3.20
N ILE A 273 16.18 -16.30 2.75
CA ILE A 273 15.16 -17.36 2.78
C ILE A 273 15.62 -18.58 1.98
N CYS A 274 16.15 -18.39 0.77
CA CYS A 274 16.63 -19.49 -0.07
C CYS A 274 17.81 -20.24 0.59
N GLU A 275 18.78 -19.50 1.11
CA GLU A 275 19.96 -20.09 1.81
C GLU A 275 19.55 -20.92 3.02
N GLU A 276 18.62 -20.44 3.85
CA GLU A 276 18.09 -21.16 4.99
C GLU A 276 17.30 -22.43 4.59
N LEU A 277 16.57 -22.37 3.46
CA LEU A 277 15.80 -23.52 2.96
C LEU A 277 16.67 -24.59 2.28
N GLU A 278 17.82 -24.22 1.72
CA GLU A 278 18.78 -25.17 1.14
C GLU A 278 19.54 -25.97 2.23
N GLN A 279 19.65 -25.43 3.43
CA GLN A 279 20.31 -26.08 4.58
C GLN A 279 19.42 -27.10 5.31
N LEU A 280 18.13 -27.17 4.99
CA LEU A 280 17.14 -28.09 5.55
C LEU A 280 16.96 -29.33 4.65
#